data_b363082d90a8b35d1b8e520d2e960acb
#
_entry.id   b363082d90a8b35d1b8e520d2e960acb
#
_cell.length_a   1.000
_cell.length_b   1.000
_cell.length_c   1.000
_cell.angle_alpha   90.00
_cell.angle_beta   90.00
_cell.angle_gamma   90.00
#
_symmetry.space_group_name_H-M   'P 1'
#
loop_
_entity.id
_entity.type
_entity.pdbx_description
1 polymer ?
#
loop_
_entity_poly.entity_id
_entity_poly.type
_entity_poly.pdbx_seq_one_letter_code
_entity_poly.pdbx_strand_id
1 'polypeptide(L)'
;MGQKIDPRGFRLAVTKDWSSRWFANNKNFAVNLLEDIKIREYLTSKFGRRASVGRILIERPAKSIKVTLFTARPGVIIGKKGEGIEQIKAELQKITTVPLHLNVEEIRKPEMNAQIVADQVAMQIEKRVAFRRAMKRAMQTSMKMGAIGIKIQTAGRLNGVDIARNEWYREGRVPLHTLRANVDYATSEALTTFGIIGIKVWIYKGDLNLAKNKFVKEVTSHEEEEKPRRVAPKKANDKSAAAKKPAAPRKRKVGTEDVATE
;
A
#
# COMPACT_ATOMS: atom_id res chain seq x y z
N MET A 1 -19.93 25.97 -0.94
CA MET A 1 -18.67 25.32 -1.36
C MET A 1 -18.96 23.92 -1.89
N GLY A 2 -18.39 23.54 -3.04
CA GLY A 2 -18.65 22.24 -3.65
C GLY A 2 -18.09 21.07 -2.85
N GLN A 3 -18.65 19.90 -3.10
CA GLN A 3 -18.18 18.62 -2.56
C GLN A 3 -16.78 18.27 -3.11
N LYS A 4 -15.95 17.62 -2.29
CA LYS A 4 -14.61 17.17 -2.68
C LYS A 4 -14.60 15.65 -2.75
N ILE A 5 -14.17 15.11 -3.88
CA ILE A 5 -13.99 13.68 -4.05
C ILE A 5 -12.86 13.16 -3.16
N ASP A 6 -12.95 11.89 -2.74
CA ASP A 6 -11.84 11.20 -2.05
C ASP A 6 -10.61 11.13 -2.97
N PRO A 7 -9.45 11.67 -2.54
CA PRO A 7 -8.25 11.67 -3.38
C PRO A 7 -7.76 10.28 -3.76
N ARG A 8 -8.07 9.25 -2.95
CA ARG A 8 -7.73 7.85 -3.25
C ARG A 8 -8.64 7.32 -4.37
N GLY A 9 -9.96 7.57 -4.26
CA GLY A 9 -10.93 7.17 -5.28
C GLY A 9 -10.64 7.80 -6.64
N PHE A 10 -10.29 9.10 -6.66
CA PHE A 10 -9.90 9.82 -7.87
C PHE A 10 -8.68 9.20 -8.58
N ARG A 11 -7.79 8.53 -7.82
CA ARG A 11 -6.52 7.96 -8.31
C ARG A 11 -6.52 6.44 -8.46
N LEU A 12 -7.66 5.80 -8.29
CA LEU A 12 -7.77 4.35 -8.50
C LEU A 12 -7.40 3.98 -9.94
N ALA A 13 -6.77 2.84 -10.10
CA ALA A 13 -6.23 2.29 -11.34
C ALA A 13 -5.09 3.12 -12.01
N VAL A 14 -4.84 4.35 -11.58
CA VAL A 14 -3.74 5.18 -12.13
C VAL A 14 -2.51 5.16 -11.22
N THR A 15 -2.67 5.58 -9.95
CA THR A 15 -1.58 5.65 -8.97
C THR A 15 -1.86 4.85 -7.70
N LYS A 16 -3.11 4.50 -7.45
CA LYS A 16 -3.56 3.72 -6.30
C LYS A 16 -4.26 2.45 -6.79
N ASP A 17 -4.06 1.39 -6.01
CA ASP A 17 -4.69 0.10 -6.23
C ASP A 17 -5.81 -0.14 -5.22
N TRP A 18 -6.70 -1.07 -5.58
CA TRP A 18 -7.80 -1.52 -4.75
C TRP A 18 -7.30 -2.12 -3.43
N SER A 19 -8.09 -1.99 -2.40
CA SER A 19 -7.81 -2.64 -1.11
C SER A 19 -8.45 -4.03 -0.99
N SER A 20 -9.36 -4.38 -1.89
CA SER A 20 -9.86 -5.75 -2.10
C SER A 20 -9.61 -6.11 -3.55
N ARG A 21 -8.88 -7.21 -3.78
CA ARG A 21 -8.45 -7.69 -5.10
C ARG A 21 -9.04 -9.05 -5.35
N TRP A 22 -10.26 -9.09 -5.85
CA TRP A 22 -10.93 -10.33 -6.22
C TRP A 22 -12.07 -10.07 -7.19
N PHE A 23 -12.47 -11.12 -7.87
CA PHE A 23 -13.63 -11.15 -8.75
C PHE A 23 -14.58 -12.25 -8.28
N ALA A 24 -15.88 -12.03 -8.37
CA ALA A 24 -16.91 -13.02 -8.10
C ALA A 24 -18.11 -12.83 -9.01
N ASN A 25 -18.82 -13.92 -9.29
CA ASN A 25 -20.09 -13.88 -10.00
C ASN A 25 -21.17 -13.22 -9.13
N ASN A 26 -22.24 -12.69 -9.76
CA ASN A 26 -23.31 -11.97 -9.07
C ASN A 26 -23.89 -12.72 -7.85
N LYS A 27 -23.99 -14.05 -7.93
CA LYS A 27 -24.52 -14.89 -6.82
C LYS A 27 -23.65 -14.82 -5.56
N ASN A 28 -22.32 -14.79 -5.71
CA ASN A 28 -21.37 -14.87 -4.61
C ASN A 28 -20.82 -13.50 -4.20
N PHE A 29 -21.04 -12.48 -5.04
CA PHE A 29 -20.49 -11.14 -4.82
C PHE A 29 -20.93 -10.54 -3.49
N ALA A 30 -22.24 -10.57 -3.21
CA ALA A 30 -22.81 -9.97 -1.99
C ALA A 30 -22.28 -10.67 -0.73
N VAL A 31 -22.18 -12.01 -0.72
CA VAL A 31 -21.67 -12.78 0.41
C VAL A 31 -20.20 -12.43 0.68
N ASN A 32 -19.37 -12.46 -0.36
CA ASN A 32 -17.95 -12.14 -0.24
C ASN A 32 -17.72 -10.70 0.24
N LEU A 33 -18.52 -9.74 -0.24
CA LEU A 33 -18.43 -8.34 0.18
C LEU A 33 -18.78 -8.17 1.66
N LEU A 34 -19.85 -8.82 2.13
CA LEU A 34 -20.25 -8.78 3.54
C LEU A 34 -19.18 -9.39 4.46
N GLU A 35 -18.58 -10.51 4.04
CA GLU A 35 -17.44 -11.10 4.77
C GLU A 35 -16.24 -10.13 4.84
N ASP A 36 -15.87 -9.49 3.72
CA ASP A 36 -14.77 -8.52 3.68
C ASP A 36 -15.02 -7.33 4.62
N ILE A 37 -16.24 -6.81 4.67
CA ILE A 37 -16.63 -5.71 5.56
C ILE A 37 -16.45 -6.16 7.02
N LYS A 38 -16.99 -7.32 7.41
CA LYS A 38 -16.87 -7.87 8.76
C LYS A 38 -15.41 -8.09 9.16
N ILE A 39 -14.56 -8.63 8.25
CA ILE A 39 -13.13 -8.81 8.49
C ILE A 39 -12.46 -7.45 8.76
N ARG A 40 -12.76 -6.42 7.95
CA ARG A 40 -12.19 -5.08 8.13
C ARG A 40 -12.62 -4.44 9.44
N GLU A 41 -13.90 -4.50 9.77
CA GLU A 41 -14.44 -3.96 11.02
C GLU A 41 -13.80 -4.63 12.23
N TYR A 42 -13.72 -5.97 12.24
CA TYR A 42 -13.06 -6.73 13.30
C TYR A 42 -11.60 -6.32 13.48
N LEU A 43 -10.83 -6.29 12.39
CA LEU A 43 -9.40 -5.95 12.45
C LEU A 43 -9.16 -4.48 12.83
N THR A 44 -10.00 -3.56 12.36
CA THR A 44 -9.90 -2.14 12.69
C THR A 44 -10.27 -1.88 14.15
N SER A 45 -11.32 -2.51 14.67
CA SER A 45 -11.75 -2.33 16.06
C SER A 45 -10.73 -2.91 17.05
N LYS A 46 -10.18 -4.09 16.76
CA LYS A 46 -9.26 -4.80 17.67
C LYS A 46 -7.84 -4.22 17.63
N PHE A 47 -7.33 -3.88 16.45
CA PHE A 47 -5.92 -3.55 16.23
C PHE A 47 -5.67 -2.15 15.64
N GLY A 48 -6.65 -1.49 15.04
CA GLY A 48 -6.47 -0.26 14.26
C GLY A 48 -5.55 0.76 14.92
N ARG A 49 -5.90 1.20 16.12
CA ARG A 49 -5.12 2.21 16.85
C ARG A 49 -3.94 1.62 17.64
N ARG A 50 -4.09 0.39 18.20
CA ARG A 50 -3.05 -0.24 19.05
C ARG A 50 -1.82 -0.63 18.23
N ALA A 51 -2.03 -1.30 17.11
CA ALA A 51 -0.97 -1.73 16.22
C ALA A 51 -0.61 -0.70 15.15
N SER A 52 -1.34 0.43 15.08
CA SER A 52 -1.17 1.46 14.04
C SER A 52 -1.27 0.85 12.64
N VAL A 53 -2.43 0.27 12.35
CA VAL A 53 -2.73 -0.35 11.05
C VAL A 53 -2.92 0.74 10.01
N GLY A 54 -2.14 0.70 8.94
CA GLY A 54 -2.21 1.68 7.86
C GLY A 54 -3.07 1.26 6.68
N ARG A 55 -3.11 -0.05 6.36
CA ARG A 55 -3.91 -0.60 5.25
C ARG A 55 -4.21 -2.08 5.50
N ILE A 56 -5.37 -2.52 5.08
CA ILE A 56 -5.79 -3.92 5.04
C ILE A 56 -6.03 -4.29 3.58
N LEU A 57 -5.28 -5.26 3.06
CA LEU A 57 -5.44 -5.79 1.72
C LEU A 57 -6.09 -7.17 1.82
N ILE A 58 -7.14 -7.40 1.04
CA ILE A 58 -7.85 -8.68 0.99
C ILE A 58 -7.79 -9.21 -0.44
N GLU A 59 -7.25 -10.40 -0.60
CA GLU A 59 -7.17 -11.14 -1.85
C GLU A 59 -7.95 -12.45 -1.68
N ARG A 60 -8.76 -12.81 -2.68
CA ARG A 60 -9.54 -14.07 -2.67
C ARG A 60 -9.14 -14.92 -3.87
N PRO A 61 -8.06 -15.71 -3.77
CA PRO A 61 -7.85 -16.80 -4.72
C PRO A 61 -8.98 -17.84 -4.58
N ALA A 62 -9.14 -18.72 -5.56
CA ALA A 62 -10.34 -19.56 -5.71
C ALA A 62 -10.78 -20.35 -4.47
N LYS A 63 -9.88 -20.76 -3.57
CA LYS A 63 -10.16 -21.65 -2.44
C LYS A 63 -9.69 -21.10 -1.08
N SER A 64 -9.23 -19.87 -0.99
CA SER A 64 -8.73 -19.30 0.25
C SER A 64 -8.90 -17.79 0.29
N ILE A 65 -8.82 -17.20 1.48
CA ILE A 65 -8.80 -15.76 1.68
C ILE A 65 -7.41 -15.38 2.21
N LYS A 66 -6.73 -14.46 1.54
CA LYS A 66 -5.46 -13.92 2.01
C LYS A 66 -5.65 -12.49 2.47
N VAL A 67 -5.45 -12.26 3.75
CA VAL A 67 -5.52 -10.93 4.37
C VAL A 67 -4.11 -10.47 4.70
N THR A 68 -3.68 -9.34 4.11
CA THR A 68 -2.39 -8.74 4.42
C THR A 68 -2.60 -7.46 5.20
N LEU A 69 -2.05 -7.40 6.41
CA LEU A 69 -2.09 -6.25 7.30
C LEU A 69 -0.80 -5.45 7.20
N PHE A 70 -0.90 -4.21 6.77
CA PHE A 70 0.21 -3.26 6.80
C PHE A 70 0.16 -2.48 8.11
N THR A 71 1.15 -2.67 8.97
CA THR A 71 1.19 -2.08 10.32
C THR A 71 2.55 -1.47 10.64
N ALA A 72 2.56 -0.45 11.51
CA ALA A 72 3.80 0.11 12.04
C ALA A 72 4.38 -0.71 13.21
N ARG A 73 3.55 -1.55 13.85
CA ARG A 73 3.95 -2.33 15.04
C ARG A 73 3.55 -3.79 14.89
N PRO A 74 4.24 -4.56 14.04
CA PRO A 74 3.89 -5.95 13.78
C PRO A 74 3.94 -6.83 15.03
N GLY A 75 4.83 -6.56 15.97
CA GLY A 75 4.95 -7.31 17.21
C GLY A 75 3.69 -7.33 18.07
N VAL A 76 2.86 -6.28 18.02
CA VAL A 76 1.58 -6.22 18.74
C VAL A 76 0.55 -7.21 18.18
N ILE A 77 0.59 -7.47 16.87
CA ILE A 77 -0.30 -8.39 16.17
C ILE A 77 0.23 -9.83 16.30
N ILE A 78 1.54 -10.01 16.12
CA ILE A 78 2.18 -11.33 16.15
C ILE A 78 2.07 -11.93 17.55
N GLY A 79 2.25 -11.10 18.59
CA GLY A 79 2.21 -11.54 19.99
C GLY A 79 3.42 -12.39 20.37
N LYS A 80 3.37 -12.96 21.57
CA LYS A 80 4.42 -13.87 22.07
C LYS A 80 4.37 -15.16 21.28
N LYS A 81 5.51 -15.59 20.72
CA LYS A 81 5.65 -16.86 19.97
C LYS A 81 4.65 -17.09 18.82
N GLY A 82 3.97 -16.03 18.33
CA GLY A 82 3.00 -16.16 17.24
C GLY A 82 1.55 -16.45 17.69
N GLU A 83 1.30 -16.64 18.97
CA GLU A 83 -0.05 -16.93 19.51
C GLU A 83 -1.10 -15.89 19.10
N GLY A 84 -0.70 -14.61 18.99
CA GLY A 84 -1.60 -13.54 18.57
C GLY A 84 -2.17 -13.75 17.17
N ILE A 85 -1.34 -14.16 16.22
CA ILE A 85 -1.79 -14.45 14.85
C ILE A 85 -2.74 -15.64 14.82
N GLU A 86 -2.45 -16.70 15.58
CA GLU A 86 -3.29 -17.90 15.62
C GLU A 86 -4.66 -17.59 16.21
N GLN A 87 -4.72 -16.82 17.30
CA GLN A 87 -5.98 -16.35 17.89
C GLN A 87 -6.80 -15.53 16.89
N ILE A 88 -6.16 -14.55 16.21
CA ILE A 88 -6.85 -13.74 15.19
C ILE A 88 -7.37 -14.62 14.06
N LYS A 89 -6.55 -15.56 13.59
CA LYS A 89 -6.95 -16.51 12.54
C LYS A 89 -8.14 -17.35 12.96
N ALA A 90 -8.13 -17.87 14.17
CA ALA A 90 -9.26 -18.66 14.72
C ALA A 90 -10.55 -17.83 14.86
N GLU A 91 -10.45 -16.56 15.28
CA GLU A 91 -11.61 -15.67 15.37
C GLU A 91 -12.14 -15.27 13.99
N LEU A 92 -11.27 -14.97 13.03
CA LEU A 92 -11.66 -14.66 11.65
C LEU A 92 -12.25 -15.88 10.93
N GLN A 93 -11.77 -17.09 11.23
CA GLN A 93 -12.30 -18.33 10.67
C GLN A 93 -13.75 -18.58 11.10
N LYS A 94 -14.22 -18.03 12.23
CA LYS A 94 -15.63 -18.07 12.62
C LYS A 94 -16.53 -17.16 11.79
N ILE A 95 -15.96 -16.15 11.16
CA ILE A 95 -16.68 -15.17 10.32
C ILE A 95 -16.75 -15.64 8.88
N THR A 96 -15.72 -16.40 8.43
CA THR A 96 -15.55 -16.78 7.03
C THR A 96 -15.79 -18.29 6.84
N THR A 97 -16.38 -18.65 5.72
CA THR A 97 -16.62 -20.04 5.33
C THR A 97 -15.41 -20.70 4.68
N VAL A 98 -14.44 -19.91 4.22
CA VAL A 98 -13.27 -20.33 3.46
C VAL A 98 -12.01 -20.23 4.33
N PRO A 99 -10.99 -21.10 4.16
CA PRO A 99 -9.74 -21.01 4.93
C PRO A 99 -9.04 -19.67 4.72
N LEU A 100 -8.58 -19.07 5.83
CA LEU A 100 -7.99 -17.73 5.86
C LEU A 100 -6.49 -17.78 6.16
N HIS A 101 -5.72 -17.06 5.37
CA HIS A 101 -4.29 -16.81 5.59
C HIS A 101 -4.07 -15.35 5.99
N LEU A 102 -3.44 -15.13 7.13
CA LEU A 102 -3.12 -13.81 7.64
C LEU A 102 -1.62 -13.53 7.48
N ASN A 103 -1.28 -12.48 6.74
CA ASN A 103 0.07 -11.96 6.61
C ASN A 103 0.17 -10.61 7.31
N VAL A 104 1.30 -10.34 7.94
CA VAL A 104 1.60 -9.06 8.58
C VAL A 104 2.86 -8.48 7.94
N GLU A 105 2.74 -7.27 7.40
CA GLU A 105 3.83 -6.54 6.77
C GLU A 105 4.11 -5.24 7.51
N GLU A 106 5.39 -4.93 7.70
CA GLU A 106 5.82 -3.73 8.40
C GLU A 106 5.83 -2.51 7.50
N ILE A 107 5.31 -1.40 8.00
CA ILE A 107 5.42 -0.08 7.37
C ILE A 107 6.67 0.60 7.89
N ARG A 108 7.73 0.68 7.06
CA ARG A 108 9.03 1.27 7.43
C ARG A 108 8.97 2.75 7.80
N LYS A 109 8.05 3.53 7.21
CA LYS A 109 7.87 4.98 7.47
C LYS A 109 6.41 5.26 7.83
N PRO A 110 5.98 5.00 9.07
CA PRO A 110 4.59 5.18 9.50
C PRO A 110 4.14 6.64 9.43
N GLU A 111 5.03 7.60 9.62
CA GLU A 111 4.73 9.03 9.59
C GLU A 111 4.39 9.57 8.19
N MET A 112 4.64 8.77 7.15
CA MET A 112 4.22 9.04 5.78
C MET A 112 2.90 8.37 5.41
N ASN A 113 2.29 7.61 6.32
CA ASN A 113 1.00 6.98 6.11
C ASN A 113 -0.12 7.83 6.70
N ALA A 114 -1.06 8.27 5.86
CA ALA A 114 -2.11 9.19 6.27
C ALA A 114 -3.01 8.61 7.38
N GLN A 115 -3.33 7.29 7.35
CA GLN A 115 -4.17 6.65 8.35
C GLN A 115 -3.50 6.65 9.73
N ILE A 116 -2.23 6.28 9.79
CA ILE A 116 -1.47 6.24 11.05
C ILE A 116 -1.34 7.64 11.66
N VAL A 117 -1.07 8.64 10.80
CA VAL A 117 -0.98 10.04 11.26
C VAL A 117 -2.33 10.55 11.76
N ALA A 118 -3.44 10.24 11.07
CA ALA A 118 -4.77 10.62 11.51
C ALA A 118 -5.12 10.00 12.87
N ASP A 119 -4.85 8.71 13.05
CA ASP A 119 -5.10 8.00 14.30
C ASP A 119 -4.21 8.50 15.45
N GLN A 120 -2.96 8.88 15.18
CA GLN A 120 -2.08 9.50 16.17
C GLN A 120 -2.60 10.87 16.63
N VAL A 121 -3.09 11.71 15.70
CA VAL A 121 -3.69 13.00 16.04
C VAL A 121 -4.97 12.78 16.85
N ALA A 122 -5.82 11.82 16.48
CA ALA A 122 -7.02 11.46 17.21
C ALA A 122 -6.71 11.07 18.65
N MET A 123 -5.77 10.15 18.86
CA MET A 123 -5.34 9.72 20.19
C MET A 123 -4.77 10.88 21.05
N GLN A 124 -4.07 11.84 20.42
CA GLN A 124 -3.56 13.01 21.16
C GLN A 124 -4.70 13.94 21.61
N ILE A 125 -5.72 14.15 20.77
CA ILE A 125 -6.89 14.96 21.10
C ILE A 125 -7.70 14.28 22.22
N GLU A 126 -7.91 12.97 22.16
CA GLU A 126 -8.57 12.17 23.21
C GLU A 126 -7.84 12.28 24.56
N LYS A 127 -6.51 12.36 24.52
CA LYS A 127 -5.65 12.63 25.69
C LYS A 127 -5.63 14.09 26.13
N ARG A 128 -6.56 14.91 25.62
CA ARG A 128 -6.70 16.34 25.93
C ARG A 128 -5.49 17.20 25.57
N VAL A 129 -4.66 16.79 24.60
CA VAL A 129 -3.64 17.67 24.04
C VAL A 129 -4.32 18.72 23.18
N ALA A 130 -3.88 19.98 23.29
CA ALA A 130 -4.38 21.06 22.46
C ALA A 130 -4.28 20.70 20.96
N PHE A 131 -5.41 20.72 20.23
CA PHE A 131 -5.48 20.25 18.83
C PHE A 131 -4.48 20.96 17.91
N ARG A 132 -4.20 22.27 18.14
CA ARG A 132 -3.19 23.02 17.37
C ARG A 132 -1.80 22.45 17.55
N ARG A 133 -1.44 22.04 18.78
CA ARG A 133 -0.15 21.42 19.08
C ARG A 133 -0.04 20.03 18.46
N ALA A 134 -1.13 19.24 18.55
CA ALA A 134 -1.18 17.91 17.96
C ALA A 134 -1.01 17.97 16.44
N MET A 135 -1.73 18.86 15.73
CA MET A 135 -1.62 19.03 14.28
C MET A 135 -0.24 19.51 13.86
N LYS A 136 0.32 20.56 14.51
CA LYS A 136 1.65 21.08 14.16
C LYS A 136 2.74 20.03 14.37
N ARG A 137 2.70 19.27 15.46
CA ARG A 137 3.64 18.19 15.74
C ARG A 137 3.57 17.10 14.67
N ALA A 138 2.37 16.65 14.30
CA ALA A 138 2.17 15.65 13.26
C ALA A 138 2.73 16.12 11.91
N MET A 139 2.47 17.38 11.51
CA MET A 139 3.01 17.96 10.28
C MET A 139 4.54 17.98 10.27
N GLN A 140 5.15 18.52 11.33
CA GLN A 140 6.62 18.58 11.43
C GLN A 140 7.26 17.20 11.36
N THR A 141 6.67 16.19 12.02
CA THR A 141 7.17 14.82 11.98
C THR A 141 7.08 14.23 10.58
N SER A 142 5.95 14.39 9.89
CA SER A 142 5.78 13.90 8.51
C SER A 142 6.73 14.60 7.53
N MET A 143 6.94 15.91 7.65
CA MET A 143 7.88 16.66 6.80
C MET A 143 9.33 16.21 7.04
N LYS A 144 9.74 15.99 8.28
CA LYS A 144 11.07 15.44 8.62
C LYS A 144 11.31 14.06 8.02
N MET A 145 10.27 13.22 7.90
CA MET A 145 10.38 11.89 7.32
C MET A 145 10.37 11.87 5.79
N GLY A 146 10.24 13.04 5.16
CA GLY A 146 10.37 13.21 3.71
C GLY A 146 9.07 13.37 2.95
N ALA A 147 7.96 13.73 3.62
CA ALA A 147 6.77 14.19 2.93
C ALA A 147 7.05 15.54 2.24
N ILE A 148 6.60 15.70 0.98
CA ILE A 148 6.76 16.95 0.23
C ILE A 148 5.71 17.97 0.63
N GLY A 149 4.59 17.50 1.13
CA GLY A 149 3.54 18.36 1.67
C GLY A 149 2.49 17.59 2.45
N ILE A 150 1.91 18.27 3.41
CA ILE A 150 0.87 17.74 4.28
C ILE A 150 -0.21 18.79 4.52
N LYS A 151 -1.45 18.32 4.61
CA LYS A 151 -2.59 19.10 5.08
C LYS A 151 -3.34 18.30 6.12
N ILE A 152 -3.60 18.89 7.28
CA ILE A 152 -4.41 18.29 8.33
C ILE A 152 -5.59 19.24 8.61
N GLN A 153 -6.78 18.67 8.75
CA GLN A 153 -8.02 19.38 9.05
C GLN A 153 -8.71 18.70 10.21
N THR A 154 -9.14 19.49 11.18
CA THR A 154 -9.95 19.04 12.31
C THR A 154 -11.26 19.80 12.33
N ALA A 155 -12.36 19.11 12.57
CA ALA A 155 -13.71 19.68 12.57
C ALA A 155 -14.52 19.15 13.76
N GLY A 156 -15.23 20.03 14.44
CA GLY A 156 -16.05 19.68 15.59
C GLY A 156 -15.96 20.73 16.70
N ARG A 157 -16.32 20.36 17.92
CA ARG A 157 -16.21 21.21 19.12
C ARG A 157 -14.77 21.24 19.63
N LEU A 158 -13.92 21.99 18.94
CA LEU A 158 -12.47 22.07 19.22
C LEU A 158 -12.23 22.70 20.59
N ASN A 159 -11.53 22.00 21.49
CA ASN A 159 -11.30 22.37 22.90
C ASN A 159 -12.59 22.51 23.74
N GLY A 160 -13.69 21.88 23.32
CA GLY A 160 -14.94 21.89 24.08
C GLY A 160 -15.79 23.13 23.92
N VAL A 161 -15.51 23.99 22.94
CA VAL A 161 -16.38 25.15 22.63
C VAL A 161 -17.76 24.71 22.16
N ASP A 162 -18.81 25.50 22.45
CA ASP A 162 -20.17 25.11 22.08
C ASP A 162 -20.43 25.14 20.59
N ILE A 163 -19.87 26.11 19.89
CA ILE A 163 -20.00 26.22 18.43
C ILE A 163 -18.92 25.42 17.74
N ALA A 164 -19.33 24.43 16.97
CA ALA A 164 -18.41 23.62 16.17
C ALA A 164 -17.75 24.49 15.09
N ARG A 165 -16.47 24.29 14.91
CA ARG A 165 -15.69 24.96 13.89
C ARG A 165 -14.73 24.00 13.19
N ASN A 166 -14.18 24.46 12.07
CA ASN A 166 -13.26 23.72 11.24
C ASN A 166 -11.95 24.49 11.15
N GLU A 167 -10.87 23.89 11.63
CA GLU A 167 -9.51 24.45 11.50
C GLU A 167 -8.63 23.51 10.70
N TRP A 168 -7.76 24.08 9.85
CA TRP A 168 -6.82 23.30 9.05
C TRP A 168 -5.47 24.00 8.97
N TYR A 169 -4.43 23.18 8.87
CA TYR A 169 -3.07 23.63 8.61
C TYR A 169 -2.52 22.89 7.39
N ARG A 170 -1.68 23.58 6.63
CA ARG A 170 -0.99 23.02 5.46
C ARG A 170 0.46 23.47 5.48
N GLU A 171 1.35 22.54 5.15
CA GLU A 171 2.77 22.78 4.95
C GLU A 171 3.22 22.10 3.66
N GLY A 172 4.04 22.79 2.87
CA GLY A 172 4.45 22.32 1.55
C GLY A 172 3.32 22.32 0.51
N ARG A 173 3.51 21.52 -0.53
CA ARG A 173 2.60 21.43 -1.68
C ARG A 173 1.68 20.21 -1.55
N VAL A 174 0.38 20.38 -1.77
CA VAL A 174 -0.60 19.30 -1.79
C VAL A 174 -1.46 19.41 -3.05
N PRO A 175 -1.01 18.84 -4.20
CA PRO A 175 -1.68 18.98 -5.49
C PRO A 175 -2.85 18.00 -5.62
N LEU A 176 -4.06 18.40 -5.21
CA LEU A 176 -5.23 17.52 -5.22
C LEU A 176 -5.75 17.23 -6.63
N HIS A 177 -5.60 18.16 -7.57
CA HIS A 177 -6.08 18.03 -8.95
C HIS A 177 -5.11 17.25 -9.87
N THR A 178 -3.85 17.13 -9.49
CA THR A 178 -2.83 16.44 -10.29
C THR A 178 -2.95 14.93 -10.13
N LEU A 179 -3.32 14.22 -11.19
CA LEU A 179 -3.57 12.78 -11.15
C LEU A 179 -2.29 11.96 -10.88
N ARG A 180 -1.15 12.37 -11.45
CA ARG A 180 0.16 11.72 -11.25
C ARG A 180 0.71 11.87 -9.82
N ALA A 181 0.18 12.81 -9.05
CA ALA A 181 0.63 13.06 -7.68
C ALA A 181 0.21 11.93 -6.74
N ASN A 182 1.16 11.32 -6.04
CA ASN A 182 0.88 10.31 -5.03
C ASN A 182 0.43 10.98 -3.73
N VAL A 183 -0.87 11.19 -3.62
CA VAL A 183 -1.51 11.74 -2.42
C VAL A 183 -2.13 10.60 -1.63
N ASP A 184 -1.73 10.48 -0.37
CA ASP A 184 -2.35 9.59 0.61
C ASP A 184 -3.38 10.37 1.42
N TYR A 185 -4.53 9.75 1.69
CA TYR A 185 -5.65 10.38 2.41
C TYR A 185 -6.22 9.43 3.44
N ALA A 186 -6.56 9.97 4.59
CA ALA A 186 -7.27 9.22 5.61
C ALA A 186 -8.15 10.11 6.47
N THR A 187 -9.15 9.47 7.07
CA THR A 187 -10.04 10.05 8.05
C THR A 187 -9.94 9.28 9.35
N SER A 188 -10.02 9.98 10.47
CA SER A 188 -10.13 9.39 11.80
C SER A 188 -11.03 10.25 12.67
N GLU A 189 -11.58 9.65 13.72
CA GLU A 189 -12.48 10.30 14.65
C GLU A 189 -11.87 10.25 16.05
N ALA A 190 -11.89 11.38 16.74
CA ALA A 190 -11.50 11.46 18.15
C ALA A 190 -12.76 11.58 19.00
N LEU A 191 -12.99 10.60 19.88
CA LEU A 191 -14.09 10.60 20.83
C LEU A 191 -13.70 11.43 22.05
N THR A 192 -14.33 12.59 22.22
CA THR A 192 -14.11 13.48 23.36
C THR A 192 -15.35 13.56 24.25
N THR A 193 -15.19 14.04 25.46
CA THR A 193 -16.32 14.29 26.39
C THR A 193 -17.35 15.28 25.85
N PHE A 194 -16.96 16.12 24.89
CA PHE A 194 -17.81 17.14 24.25
C PHE A 194 -18.37 16.71 22.90
N GLY A 195 -18.15 15.48 22.49
CA GLY A 195 -18.57 14.93 21.21
C GLY A 195 -17.43 14.45 20.34
N ILE A 196 -17.73 14.13 19.08
CA ILE A 196 -16.78 13.58 18.12
C ILE A 196 -16.10 14.72 17.36
N ILE A 197 -14.77 14.65 17.25
CA ILE A 197 -13.97 15.53 16.41
C ILE A 197 -13.48 14.72 15.20
N GLY A 198 -13.90 15.13 14.00
CA GLY A 198 -13.46 14.54 12.73
C GLY A 198 -12.08 15.07 12.31
N ILE A 199 -11.20 14.18 11.92
CA ILE A 199 -9.83 14.49 11.47
C ILE A 199 -9.66 13.99 10.05
N LYS A 200 -9.17 14.86 9.17
CA LYS A 200 -8.83 14.53 7.77
C LYS A 200 -7.37 14.85 7.52
N VAL A 201 -6.63 13.91 6.95
CA VAL A 201 -5.20 14.06 6.67
C VAL A 201 -4.92 13.78 5.21
N TRP A 202 -4.17 14.64 4.56
CA TRP A 202 -3.65 14.50 3.20
C TRP A 202 -2.12 14.58 3.26
N ILE A 203 -1.42 13.59 2.72
CA ILE A 203 0.04 13.55 2.65
C ILE A 203 0.45 13.38 1.20
N TYR A 204 1.23 14.32 0.69
CA TYR A 204 1.82 14.25 -0.63
C TYR A 204 3.22 13.67 -0.55
N LYS A 205 3.42 12.52 -1.21
CA LYS A 205 4.66 11.73 -1.20
C LYS A 205 5.58 12.00 -2.40
N GLY A 206 5.08 12.73 -3.38
CA GLY A 206 5.78 13.02 -4.64
C GLY A 206 5.01 12.56 -5.87
N ASP A 207 5.53 12.89 -7.03
CA ASP A 207 4.95 12.44 -8.29
C ASP A 207 5.43 11.03 -8.62
N LEU A 208 4.54 10.20 -9.12
CA LEU A 208 4.88 8.88 -9.63
C LEU A 208 5.25 8.99 -11.10
N ASN A 209 6.42 8.46 -11.47
CA ASN A 209 6.76 8.25 -12.87
C ASN A 209 5.90 7.08 -13.37
N LEU A 210 4.88 7.39 -14.18
CA LEU A 210 3.95 6.41 -14.73
C LEU A 210 4.69 5.28 -15.47
N ALA A 211 5.80 5.58 -16.12
CA ALA A 211 6.65 4.58 -16.79
C ALA A 211 7.30 3.55 -15.84
N LYS A 212 7.42 3.84 -14.53
CA LYS A 212 7.95 2.93 -13.51
C LYS A 212 6.85 2.25 -12.68
N ASN A 213 5.60 2.59 -12.93
CA ASN A 213 4.47 2.05 -12.16
C ASN A 213 4.18 0.62 -12.60
N LYS A 214 4.17 -0.33 -11.68
CA LYS A 214 3.90 -1.76 -11.97
C LYS A 214 2.57 -1.96 -12.69
N PHE A 215 1.54 -1.18 -12.34
CA PHE A 215 0.21 -1.22 -12.98
C PHE A 215 0.25 -0.88 -14.46
N VAL A 216 0.98 0.18 -14.84
CA VAL A 216 1.11 0.55 -16.25
C VAL A 216 1.91 -0.50 -17.00
N LYS A 217 2.91 -1.12 -16.36
CA LYS A 217 3.68 -2.21 -16.97
C LYS A 217 2.85 -3.48 -17.19
N GLU A 218 2.01 -3.86 -16.22
CA GLU A 218 1.12 -5.02 -16.36
C GLU A 218 0.09 -4.81 -17.49
N VAL A 219 -0.52 -3.63 -17.58
CA VAL A 219 -1.48 -3.30 -18.66
C VAL A 219 -0.78 -3.27 -20.02
N THR A 220 0.41 -2.65 -20.11
CA THR A 220 1.15 -2.60 -21.39
C THR A 220 1.72 -3.94 -21.82
N SER A 221 2.09 -4.83 -20.87
CA SER A 221 2.56 -6.19 -21.20
C SER A 221 1.42 -7.05 -21.78
N HIS A 222 0.19 -6.93 -21.29
CA HIS A 222 -0.97 -7.61 -21.87
C HIS A 222 -1.32 -7.10 -23.28
N GLU A 223 -1.18 -5.79 -23.52
CA GLU A 223 -1.38 -5.23 -24.87
C GLU A 223 -0.28 -5.63 -25.87
N GLU A 224 0.95 -5.89 -25.39
CA GLU A 224 2.04 -6.37 -26.24
C GLU A 224 1.93 -7.85 -26.57
N GLU A 225 1.35 -8.67 -25.69
CA GLU A 225 1.08 -10.10 -25.95
C GLU A 225 -0.07 -10.32 -26.93
N GLU A 226 -1.04 -9.40 -27.02
CA GLU A 226 -2.15 -9.48 -27.97
C GLU A 226 -1.81 -9.03 -29.41
N LYS A 227 -0.65 -8.44 -29.64
CA LYS A 227 -0.21 -8.12 -31.01
C LYS A 227 0.13 -9.39 -31.75
N PRO A 228 -0.54 -9.71 -32.88
CA PRO A 228 -0.26 -10.94 -33.63
C PRO A 228 1.21 -10.95 -34.05
N ARG A 229 1.93 -12.00 -33.66
CA ARG A 229 3.31 -12.23 -34.08
C ARG A 229 3.33 -12.24 -35.60
N ARG A 230 3.91 -11.21 -36.23
CA ARG A 230 4.18 -11.19 -37.66
C ARG A 230 5.02 -12.41 -37.97
N VAL A 231 4.44 -13.39 -38.66
CA VAL A 231 5.13 -14.57 -39.16
C VAL A 231 6.17 -14.08 -40.17
N ALA A 232 7.43 -14.19 -39.81
CA ALA A 232 8.53 -13.91 -40.74
C ALA A 232 8.48 -14.93 -41.89
N PRO A 233 8.66 -14.53 -43.17
CA PRO A 233 8.62 -15.46 -44.29
C PRO A 233 9.78 -16.47 -44.15
N LYS A 234 9.43 -17.76 -44.22
CA LYS A 234 10.41 -18.87 -44.30
C LYS A 234 11.28 -18.67 -45.54
N LYS A 235 12.59 -18.43 -45.35
CA LYS A 235 13.58 -18.52 -46.42
C LYS A 235 13.65 -19.96 -46.88
N ALA A 236 13.39 -20.17 -48.16
CA ALA A 236 13.58 -21.45 -48.83
C ALA A 236 15.04 -21.92 -48.77
N ASN A 237 15.21 -23.17 -48.37
CA ASN A 237 16.51 -23.87 -48.43
C ASN A 237 16.78 -24.24 -49.88
N ASP A 238 17.77 -23.62 -50.49
CA ASP A 238 18.42 -24.17 -51.66
C ASP A 238 19.70 -24.93 -51.22
N LYS A 239 19.64 -26.20 -51.46
CA LYS A 239 20.81 -27.12 -51.36
C LYS A 239 21.60 -27.02 -52.64
N SER A 240 22.85 -26.63 -52.57
CA SER A 240 23.84 -27.09 -53.53
C SER A 240 25.19 -27.24 -52.89
N ALA A 241 25.82 -28.29 -53.32
CA ALA A 241 26.93 -29.05 -52.80
C ALA A 241 28.31 -28.38 -52.88
N ALA A 242 29.18 -29.02 -52.16
CA ALA A 242 30.62 -29.25 -52.43
C ALA A 242 31.65 -28.30 -51.75
N ALA A 243 32.46 -28.84 -50.93
CA ALA A 243 33.87 -29.13 -51.03
C ALA A 243 34.62 -29.09 -49.69
N LYS A 244 35.15 -30.23 -49.38
CA LYS A 244 36.15 -30.48 -48.32
C LYS A 244 37.45 -29.75 -48.60
N LYS A 245 38.10 -29.18 -47.59
CA LYS A 245 39.58 -29.13 -47.44
C LYS A 245 40.00 -29.02 -45.97
N PRO A 246 41.24 -29.36 -45.62
CA PRO A 246 41.57 -30.17 -44.45
C PRO A 246 42.22 -29.36 -43.29
N ALA A 247 42.36 -30.08 -42.19
CA ALA A 247 42.95 -29.66 -40.92
C ALA A 247 44.44 -29.27 -41.02
N ALA A 248 44.87 -28.31 -40.20
CA ALA A 248 46.29 -28.11 -39.85
C ALA A 248 46.38 -27.85 -38.31
N PRO A 249 47.56 -28.12 -37.71
CA PRO A 249 47.64 -28.79 -36.40
C PRO A 249 47.88 -27.90 -35.21
N ARG A 250 47.51 -28.45 -34.04
CA ARG A 250 47.76 -27.93 -32.70
C ARG A 250 49.26 -27.73 -32.44
N LYS A 251 49.66 -26.56 -31.96
CA LYS A 251 50.90 -26.33 -31.22
C LYS A 251 50.63 -26.29 -29.72
N ARG A 252 51.20 -27.29 -29.02
CA ARG A 252 51.45 -27.29 -27.58
C ARG A 252 52.44 -26.19 -27.24
N LYS A 253 52.22 -25.46 -26.17
CA LYS A 253 53.28 -24.80 -25.40
C LYS A 253 53.28 -25.31 -24.00
N VAL A 254 54.46 -25.81 -23.68
CA VAL A 254 55.00 -26.36 -22.45
C VAL A 254 55.12 -25.24 -21.41
N GLY A 255 54.95 -25.65 -20.15
CA GLY A 255 55.11 -24.82 -18.97
C GLY A 255 56.55 -24.47 -18.64
N THR A 256 56.72 -23.53 -17.78
CA THR A 256 57.87 -23.43 -16.88
C THR A 256 57.37 -22.88 -15.53
N GLU A 257 57.65 -23.69 -14.51
CA GLU A 257 57.71 -23.33 -13.09
C GLU A 257 58.92 -22.39 -12.90
N ASP A 258 58.82 -21.60 -11.81
CA ASP A 258 59.88 -21.23 -10.89
C ASP A 258 59.26 -20.22 -9.90
N VAL A 259 59.09 -20.58 -8.66
CA VAL A 259 59.97 -20.74 -7.48
C VAL A 259 60.43 -19.39 -6.90
N ALA A 260 59.94 -19.16 -5.69
CA ALA A 260 60.61 -18.74 -4.45
C ALA A 260 60.79 -17.24 -4.10
N THR A 261 60.43 -17.02 -2.85
CA THR A 261 61.05 -16.17 -1.80
C THR A 261 60.99 -14.62 -1.93
N GLU A 262 60.40 -13.93 -1.05
CA GLU A 262 60.62 -13.66 0.39
C GLU A 262 59.36 -13.18 1.09
#